data_c2e2dba63514533cecc560b52c03f2df
#
_entry.id   c2e2dba63514533cecc560b52c03f2df
#
_cell.length_a   1.000
_cell.length_b   1.000
_cell.length_c   1.000
_cell.angle_alpha   90.00
_cell.angle_beta   90.00
_cell.angle_gamma   90.00
#
_symmetry.space_group_name_H-M   'P 1'
#
loop_
_entity.id
_entity.type
_entity.pdbx_description
1 polymer ?
#
loop_
_entity_poly.entity_id
_entity_poly.type
_entity_poly.pdbx_seq_one_letter_code
_entity_poly.pdbx_strand_id
1 'polypeptide(L)'
;MSFDLVINTRPAHKSRELQILLADFKQLHLPALTLVPLEFSLPAHWQGNDFIFFVSQFAIDSFFAHLKRHAIPWPKYLFAAAVGRVSAKALIAQGVAPDKVLVAPEGDADSESFLDWFEANYQAPKRVLIVRAEHGRNWLYQQLHERHVETSFLAVYKRAAATWSAQDKQALLDLLAAKPTARVCWLMTSRESVDAVLAQWQKEPLLAKYGWQHDFLVFHPRIADHLSAKQRQLAPLHPSPLKVHLCQPDNSAIVATLKRLSAKG
;
A
#
# COMPACT_ATOMS: atom_id res chain seq x y z
N MET A 1 8.40 4.38 29.83
CA MET A 1 6.99 4.90 29.76
C MET A 1 6.31 4.38 28.49
N SER A 2 5.08 3.90 28.59
CA SER A 2 4.28 3.47 27.44
C SER A 2 4.04 4.62 26.46
N PHE A 3 3.73 4.32 25.19
CA PHE A 3 3.20 5.30 24.26
C PHE A 3 1.84 5.80 24.73
N ASP A 4 1.62 7.11 24.65
CA ASP A 4 0.30 7.71 24.90
C ASP A 4 -0.65 7.44 23.74
N LEU A 5 -0.09 7.27 22.51
CA LEU A 5 -0.85 6.97 21.31
C LEU A 5 0.04 6.35 20.23
N VAL A 6 -0.48 5.35 19.52
CA VAL A 6 0.13 4.77 18.32
C VAL A 6 -0.71 5.14 17.10
N ILE A 7 -0.10 5.78 16.10
CA ILE A 7 -0.76 6.16 14.86
C ILE A 7 -0.43 5.13 13.77
N ASN A 8 -1.44 4.37 13.37
CA ASN A 8 -1.34 3.43 12.27
C ASN A 8 -1.67 4.14 10.95
N THR A 9 -0.66 4.37 10.11
CA THR A 9 -0.83 5.05 8.82
C THR A 9 -0.99 4.10 7.63
N ARG A 10 -1.09 2.79 7.88
CA ARG A 10 -1.27 1.79 6.81
C ARG A 10 -2.62 1.97 6.11
N PRO A 11 -2.72 1.62 4.81
CA PRO A 11 -4.01 1.60 4.12
C PRO A 11 -5.03 0.70 4.83
N ALA A 12 -6.32 1.03 4.74
CA ALA A 12 -7.39 0.36 5.48
C ALA A 12 -7.38 -1.17 5.33
N HIS A 13 -7.15 -1.69 4.12
CA HIS A 13 -7.10 -3.13 3.83
C HIS A 13 -5.92 -3.88 4.51
N LYS A 14 -4.86 -3.15 4.93
CA LYS A 14 -3.69 -3.69 5.67
C LYS A 14 -3.69 -3.31 7.15
N SER A 15 -4.69 -2.58 7.61
CA SER A 15 -4.74 -2.01 8.96
C SER A 15 -5.47 -2.91 9.96
N ARG A 16 -6.53 -3.60 9.53
CA ARG A 16 -7.47 -4.29 10.42
C ARG A 16 -6.82 -5.33 11.34
N GLU A 17 -5.99 -6.21 10.78
CA GLU A 17 -5.29 -7.22 11.56
C GLU A 17 -4.32 -6.59 12.58
N LEU A 18 -3.55 -5.59 12.14
CA LEU A 18 -2.64 -4.87 13.03
C LEU A 18 -3.40 -4.15 14.16
N GLN A 19 -4.58 -3.57 13.89
CA GLN A 19 -5.40 -2.94 14.92
C GLN A 19 -5.81 -3.93 16.01
N ILE A 20 -6.14 -5.17 15.65
CA ILE A 20 -6.47 -6.23 16.62
C ILE A 20 -5.25 -6.56 17.48
N LEU A 21 -4.09 -6.71 16.86
CA LEU A 21 -2.84 -7.04 17.55
C LEU A 21 -2.31 -5.90 18.45
N LEU A 22 -2.72 -4.66 18.17
CA LEU A 22 -2.39 -3.47 18.96
C LEU A 22 -3.45 -3.14 20.03
N ALA A 23 -4.32 -4.07 20.39
CA ALA A 23 -5.38 -3.83 21.39
C ALA A 23 -4.86 -3.35 22.75
N ASP A 24 -3.63 -3.71 23.13
CA ASP A 24 -2.97 -3.26 24.36
C ASP A 24 -2.51 -1.78 24.30
N PHE A 25 -2.57 -1.14 23.12
CA PHE A 25 -2.15 0.23 22.91
C PHE A 25 -3.36 1.13 22.64
N LYS A 26 -3.34 2.35 23.19
CA LYS A 26 -4.21 3.40 22.67
C LYS A 26 -3.75 3.70 21.23
N GLN A 27 -4.62 3.50 20.27
CA GLN A 27 -4.28 3.59 18.86
C GLN A 27 -5.29 4.42 18.08
N LEU A 28 -4.81 5.00 16.98
CA LEU A 28 -5.62 5.73 16.02
C LEU A 28 -5.23 5.33 14.61
N HIS A 29 -6.21 5.09 13.75
CA HIS A 29 -5.98 4.79 12.35
C HIS A 29 -6.12 6.07 11.53
N LEU A 30 -4.98 6.60 11.08
CA LEU A 30 -4.89 7.76 10.19
C LEU A 30 -4.13 7.34 8.91
N PRO A 31 -4.80 6.73 7.94
CA PRO A 31 -4.11 6.24 6.74
C PRO A 31 -3.39 7.39 6.04
N ALA A 32 -2.11 7.16 5.69
CA ALA A 32 -1.33 8.14 4.93
C ALA A 32 -1.81 8.22 3.48
N LEU A 33 -2.11 7.06 2.90
CA LEU A 33 -2.47 6.92 1.50
C LEU A 33 -3.81 6.20 1.35
N THR A 34 -4.54 6.59 0.33
CA THR A 34 -5.74 5.92 -0.16
C THR A 34 -5.57 5.48 -1.61
N LEU A 35 -6.36 4.50 -2.03
CA LEU A 35 -6.43 4.07 -3.42
C LEU A 35 -7.63 4.76 -4.07
N VAL A 36 -7.39 5.42 -5.20
CA VAL A 36 -8.40 6.18 -5.94
C VAL A 36 -8.53 5.57 -7.32
N PRO A 37 -9.72 5.07 -7.72
CA PRO A 37 -9.95 4.63 -9.08
C PRO A 37 -9.64 5.75 -10.08
N LEU A 38 -9.10 5.38 -11.24
CA LEU A 38 -8.94 6.27 -12.37
C LEU A 38 -10.06 6.04 -13.38
N GLU A 39 -10.41 7.08 -14.11
CA GLU A 39 -11.12 6.91 -15.37
C GLU A 39 -10.11 6.46 -16.42
N PHE A 40 -10.46 5.43 -17.20
CA PHE A 40 -9.60 4.88 -18.24
C PHE A 40 -10.43 4.36 -19.40
N SER A 41 -9.80 4.22 -20.55
CA SER A 41 -10.37 3.53 -21.71
C SER A 41 -9.66 2.21 -21.91
N LEU A 42 -10.41 1.17 -22.26
CA LEU A 42 -9.81 -0.12 -22.59
C LEU A 42 -9.00 0.00 -23.89
N PRO A 43 -7.79 -0.59 -23.98
CA PRO A 43 -7.06 -0.68 -25.24
C PRO A 43 -7.91 -1.36 -26.33
N ALA A 44 -7.83 -0.91 -27.58
CA ALA A 44 -8.69 -1.37 -28.67
C ALA A 44 -8.73 -2.91 -28.81
N HIS A 45 -7.61 -3.58 -28.53
CA HIS A 45 -7.47 -5.03 -28.67
C HIS A 45 -7.22 -5.75 -27.33
N TRP A 46 -7.75 -5.20 -26.21
CA TRP A 46 -7.52 -5.78 -24.88
C TRP A 46 -7.93 -7.25 -24.78
N GLN A 47 -8.95 -7.68 -25.52
CA GLN A 47 -9.44 -9.06 -25.55
C GLN A 47 -8.52 -10.01 -26.32
N GLY A 48 -7.61 -9.50 -27.14
CA GLY A 48 -6.65 -10.28 -27.92
C GLY A 48 -5.35 -10.60 -27.16
N ASN A 49 -5.27 -10.32 -25.85
CA ASN A 49 -4.17 -10.76 -25.01
C ASN A 49 -4.29 -12.25 -24.69
N ASP A 50 -3.16 -12.93 -24.51
CA ASP A 50 -3.15 -14.33 -24.05
C ASP A 50 -3.67 -14.40 -22.60
N PHE A 51 -3.26 -13.43 -21.78
CA PHE A 51 -3.86 -13.20 -20.46
C PHE A 51 -3.78 -11.74 -20.03
N ILE A 52 -4.60 -11.37 -19.06
CA ILE A 52 -4.54 -10.09 -18.37
C ILE A 52 -4.03 -10.32 -16.95
N PHE A 53 -2.92 -9.65 -16.61
CA PHE A 53 -2.29 -9.77 -15.31
C PHE A 53 -2.73 -8.64 -14.38
N PHE A 54 -3.30 -8.99 -13.23
CA PHE A 54 -3.75 -8.06 -12.20
C PHE A 54 -2.79 -8.02 -11.03
N VAL A 55 -2.15 -6.88 -10.80
CA VAL A 55 -1.15 -6.72 -9.74
C VAL A 55 -1.73 -6.69 -8.32
N SER A 56 -3.03 -6.55 -8.16
CA SER A 56 -3.69 -6.46 -6.85
C SER A 56 -5.20 -6.66 -6.96
N GLN A 57 -5.86 -6.96 -5.83
CA GLN A 57 -7.31 -7.01 -5.76
C GLN A 57 -7.95 -5.68 -6.18
N PHE A 58 -7.40 -4.54 -5.76
CA PHE A 58 -7.95 -3.24 -6.13
C PHE A 58 -7.90 -2.98 -7.65
N ALA A 59 -6.87 -3.51 -8.34
CA ALA A 59 -6.81 -3.49 -9.81
C ALA A 59 -7.94 -4.30 -10.43
N ILE A 60 -8.24 -5.48 -9.87
CA ILE A 60 -9.36 -6.33 -10.28
C ILE A 60 -10.68 -5.59 -10.10
N ASP A 61 -10.94 -5.10 -8.90
CA ASP A 61 -12.19 -4.43 -8.55
C ASP A 61 -12.43 -3.19 -9.44
N SER A 62 -11.39 -2.38 -9.67
CA SER A 62 -11.47 -1.19 -10.53
C SER A 62 -11.74 -1.55 -11.99
N PHE A 63 -11.05 -2.56 -12.51
CA PHE A 63 -11.22 -3.00 -13.89
C PHE A 63 -12.61 -3.59 -14.14
N PHE A 64 -13.07 -4.51 -13.29
CA PHE A 64 -14.39 -5.13 -13.43
C PHE A 64 -15.54 -4.16 -13.13
N ALA A 65 -15.36 -3.19 -12.25
CA ALA A 65 -16.31 -2.10 -12.07
C ALA A 65 -16.49 -1.27 -13.36
N HIS A 66 -15.39 -1.02 -14.10
CA HIS A 66 -15.45 -0.38 -15.41
C HIS A 66 -16.19 -1.25 -16.43
N LEU A 67 -15.86 -2.53 -16.56
CA LEU A 67 -16.58 -3.46 -17.46
C LEU A 67 -18.08 -3.47 -17.17
N LYS A 68 -18.46 -3.57 -15.89
CA LYS A 68 -19.84 -3.57 -15.46
C LYS A 68 -20.56 -2.26 -15.80
N ARG A 69 -19.93 -1.12 -15.54
CA ARG A 69 -20.48 0.21 -15.84
C ARG A 69 -20.81 0.39 -17.34
N HIS A 70 -19.98 -0.18 -18.20
CA HIS A 70 -20.10 -0.08 -19.65
C HIS A 70 -20.79 -1.30 -20.29
N ALA A 71 -21.38 -2.21 -19.49
CA ALA A 71 -22.02 -3.45 -19.94
C ALA A 71 -21.13 -4.31 -20.86
N ILE A 72 -19.81 -4.33 -20.62
CA ILE A 72 -18.82 -5.11 -21.38
C ILE A 72 -18.65 -6.47 -20.66
N PRO A 73 -18.97 -7.60 -21.29
CA PRO A 73 -18.77 -8.90 -20.66
C PRO A 73 -17.29 -9.31 -20.68
N TRP A 74 -16.86 -10.05 -19.65
CA TRP A 74 -15.55 -10.73 -19.67
C TRP A 74 -15.58 -11.87 -20.69
N PRO A 75 -14.59 -11.96 -21.62
CA PRO A 75 -14.57 -13.02 -22.61
C PRO A 75 -14.28 -14.39 -21.96
N LYS A 76 -15.11 -15.39 -22.26
CA LYS A 76 -14.98 -16.74 -21.67
C LYS A 76 -13.66 -17.46 -21.99
N TYR A 77 -13.01 -17.10 -23.09
CA TYR A 77 -11.73 -17.68 -23.51
C TYR A 77 -10.51 -17.01 -22.88
N LEU A 78 -10.65 -15.79 -22.38
CA LEU A 78 -9.54 -14.98 -21.91
C LEU A 78 -9.09 -15.40 -20.50
N PHE A 79 -7.78 -15.61 -20.35
CA PHE A 79 -7.20 -15.89 -19.04
C PHE A 79 -6.99 -14.61 -18.22
N ALA A 80 -7.20 -14.73 -16.92
CA ALA A 80 -6.85 -13.69 -15.95
C ALA A 80 -5.79 -14.22 -15.00
N ALA A 81 -4.70 -13.47 -14.84
CA ALA A 81 -3.60 -13.83 -13.96
C ALA A 81 -3.53 -12.93 -12.72
N ALA A 82 -3.11 -13.50 -11.60
CA ALA A 82 -2.96 -12.77 -10.34
C ALA A 82 -1.78 -13.29 -9.52
N VAL A 83 -1.18 -12.42 -8.71
CA VAL A 83 0.00 -12.76 -7.89
C VAL A 83 -0.30 -13.71 -6.72
N GLY A 84 -1.54 -13.81 -6.24
CA GLY A 84 -1.83 -14.63 -5.08
C GLY A 84 -3.28 -15.05 -4.96
N ARG A 85 -3.53 -16.03 -4.08
CA ARG A 85 -4.85 -16.68 -3.89
C ARG A 85 -5.99 -15.73 -3.56
N VAL A 86 -5.74 -14.65 -2.82
CA VAL A 86 -6.77 -13.64 -2.50
C VAL A 86 -7.25 -12.95 -3.77
N SER A 87 -6.32 -12.54 -4.63
CA SER A 87 -6.63 -11.92 -5.92
C SER A 87 -7.26 -12.93 -6.89
N ALA A 88 -6.84 -14.19 -6.88
CA ALA A 88 -7.46 -15.24 -7.67
C ALA A 88 -8.94 -15.47 -7.27
N LYS A 89 -9.24 -15.53 -5.98
CA LYS A 89 -10.63 -15.59 -5.49
C LYS A 89 -11.46 -14.37 -5.91
N ALA A 90 -10.84 -13.18 -5.91
CA ALA A 90 -11.53 -11.97 -6.38
C ALA A 90 -11.87 -12.06 -7.88
N LEU A 91 -10.99 -12.59 -8.74
CA LEU A 91 -11.27 -12.82 -10.17
C LEU A 91 -12.46 -13.76 -10.36
N ILE A 92 -12.48 -14.88 -9.63
CA ILE A 92 -13.62 -15.84 -9.69
C ILE A 92 -14.92 -15.17 -9.25
N ALA A 93 -14.88 -14.36 -8.19
CA ALA A 93 -16.05 -13.61 -7.71
C ALA A 93 -16.57 -12.58 -8.75
N GLN A 94 -15.70 -12.09 -9.65
CA GLN A 94 -16.07 -11.21 -10.76
C GLN A 94 -16.58 -11.98 -11.99
N GLY A 95 -16.66 -13.33 -11.93
CA GLY A 95 -17.22 -14.16 -13.00
C GLY A 95 -16.19 -14.72 -13.98
N VAL A 96 -14.90 -14.63 -13.69
CA VAL A 96 -13.86 -15.37 -14.42
C VAL A 96 -13.96 -16.85 -14.06
N ALA A 97 -14.04 -17.73 -15.08
CA ALA A 97 -14.14 -19.17 -14.86
C ALA A 97 -12.87 -19.67 -14.12
N PRO A 98 -12.98 -20.58 -13.13
CA PRO A 98 -11.85 -21.02 -12.33
C PRO A 98 -10.69 -21.61 -13.15
N ASP A 99 -10.98 -22.32 -14.26
CA ASP A 99 -10.01 -22.87 -15.21
C ASP A 99 -9.32 -21.79 -16.08
N LYS A 100 -9.80 -20.57 -16.03
CA LYS A 100 -9.22 -19.38 -16.70
C LYS A 100 -8.47 -18.46 -15.75
N VAL A 101 -8.31 -18.83 -14.48
CA VAL A 101 -7.55 -18.05 -13.51
C VAL A 101 -6.14 -18.64 -13.35
N LEU A 102 -5.12 -17.84 -13.71
CA LEU A 102 -3.71 -18.17 -13.58
C LEU A 102 -3.16 -17.60 -12.27
N VAL A 103 -2.71 -18.49 -11.40
CA VAL A 103 -2.10 -18.11 -10.10
C VAL A 103 -1.10 -19.19 -9.67
N ALA A 104 0.06 -18.79 -9.19
CA ALA A 104 1.00 -19.74 -8.62
C ALA A 104 0.35 -20.43 -7.40
N PRO A 105 0.38 -21.78 -7.33
CA PRO A 105 -0.29 -22.54 -6.27
C PRO A 105 0.40 -22.36 -4.91
N GLU A 106 1.72 -22.17 -4.92
CA GLU A 106 2.60 -22.04 -3.76
C GLU A 106 3.63 -20.93 -3.98
N GLY A 107 4.24 -20.45 -2.90
CA GLY A 107 5.26 -19.41 -2.93
C GLY A 107 4.80 -18.06 -2.42
N ASP A 108 5.67 -17.07 -2.51
CA ASP A 108 5.36 -15.69 -2.19
C ASP A 108 4.34 -15.14 -3.19
N ALA A 109 3.41 -14.31 -2.70
CA ALA A 109 2.40 -13.69 -3.56
C ALA A 109 3.01 -12.48 -4.29
N ASP A 110 3.99 -12.73 -5.17
CA ASP A 110 4.69 -11.73 -5.96
C ASP A 110 4.77 -12.10 -7.46
N SER A 111 5.26 -11.18 -8.25
CA SER A 111 5.35 -11.33 -9.70
C SER A 111 6.44 -12.31 -10.11
N GLU A 112 7.46 -12.48 -9.30
CA GLU A 112 8.58 -13.39 -9.50
C GLU A 112 8.10 -14.84 -9.44
N SER A 113 7.50 -15.23 -8.32
CA SER A 113 6.92 -16.55 -8.12
C SER A 113 5.86 -16.88 -9.16
N PHE A 114 5.07 -15.88 -9.58
CA PHE A 114 4.10 -16.07 -10.66
C PHE A 114 4.80 -16.38 -11.98
N LEU A 115 5.82 -15.63 -12.37
CA LEU A 115 6.50 -15.80 -13.67
C LEU A 115 7.21 -17.14 -13.73
N ASP A 116 7.96 -17.51 -12.69
CA ASP A 116 8.66 -18.80 -12.61
C ASP A 116 7.68 -19.97 -12.73
N TRP A 117 6.56 -19.91 -12.02
CA TRP A 117 5.51 -20.92 -12.12
C TRP A 117 4.88 -20.95 -13.51
N PHE A 118 4.60 -19.78 -14.10
CA PHE A 118 3.98 -19.69 -15.41
C PHE A 118 4.88 -20.32 -16.48
N GLU A 119 6.16 -20.00 -16.50
CA GLU A 119 7.14 -20.54 -17.47
C GLU A 119 7.33 -22.05 -17.32
N ALA A 120 7.23 -22.57 -16.10
CA ALA A 120 7.33 -24.02 -15.86
C ALA A 120 6.10 -24.82 -16.36
N ASN A 121 4.92 -24.18 -16.52
CA ASN A 121 3.65 -24.88 -16.77
C ASN A 121 2.96 -24.47 -18.08
N TYR A 122 3.36 -23.37 -18.70
CA TYR A 122 2.72 -22.81 -19.90
C TYR A 122 3.73 -22.39 -20.94
N GLN A 123 3.28 -22.32 -22.18
CA GLN A 123 4.09 -21.76 -23.27
C GLN A 123 4.20 -20.23 -23.10
N ALA A 124 5.29 -19.66 -23.61
CA ALA A 124 5.51 -18.22 -23.60
C ALA A 124 4.34 -17.49 -24.26
N PRO A 125 3.75 -16.50 -23.60
CA PRO A 125 2.67 -15.71 -24.17
C PRO A 125 3.21 -14.80 -25.28
N LYS A 126 2.35 -14.42 -26.21
CA LYS A 126 2.69 -13.43 -27.25
C LYS A 126 2.34 -12.02 -26.80
N ARG A 127 1.22 -11.89 -26.09
CA ARG A 127 0.67 -10.59 -25.69
C ARG A 127 0.10 -10.62 -24.27
N VAL A 128 0.49 -9.65 -23.45
CA VAL A 128 0.05 -9.52 -22.05
C VAL A 128 -0.37 -8.07 -21.74
N LEU A 129 -1.52 -7.89 -21.13
CA LEU A 129 -1.94 -6.63 -20.55
C LEU A 129 -1.75 -6.67 -19.03
N ILE A 130 -0.97 -5.74 -18.48
CA ILE A 130 -0.77 -5.61 -17.03
C ILE A 130 -1.67 -4.50 -16.49
N VAL A 131 -2.67 -4.87 -15.70
CA VAL A 131 -3.61 -3.96 -15.03
C VAL A 131 -3.08 -3.60 -13.66
N ARG A 132 -2.81 -2.30 -13.43
CA ARG A 132 -2.02 -1.84 -12.28
C ARG A 132 -2.38 -0.43 -11.81
N ALA A 133 -1.69 0.04 -10.77
CA ALA A 133 -1.67 1.46 -10.42
C ALA A 133 -0.89 2.28 -11.47
N GLU A 134 -1.18 3.59 -11.54
CA GLU A 134 -0.46 4.56 -12.38
C GLU A 134 1.05 4.50 -12.19
N HIS A 135 1.49 4.34 -10.96
CA HIS A 135 2.89 4.16 -10.59
C HIS A 135 3.11 2.86 -9.83
N GLY A 136 4.25 2.24 -10.02
CA GLY A 136 4.62 1.02 -9.32
C GLY A 136 5.81 0.30 -9.97
N ARG A 137 6.06 -0.90 -9.49
CA ARG A 137 7.18 -1.73 -9.93
C ARG A 137 7.00 -2.20 -11.37
N ASN A 138 8.05 -2.09 -12.19
CA ASN A 138 8.02 -2.49 -13.61
C ASN A 138 8.69 -3.84 -13.87
N TRP A 139 9.03 -4.59 -12.82
CA TRP A 139 9.81 -5.81 -12.94
C TRP A 139 9.17 -6.82 -13.91
N LEU A 140 7.92 -7.17 -13.73
CA LEU A 140 7.23 -8.14 -14.60
C LEU A 140 7.21 -7.67 -16.07
N TYR A 141 6.96 -6.37 -16.29
CA TYR A 141 7.02 -5.80 -17.63
C TYR A 141 8.40 -6.00 -18.26
N GLN A 142 9.47 -5.68 -17.51
CA GLN A 142 10.84 -5.83 -18.00
C GLN A 142 11.14 -7.29 -18.32
N GLN A 143 10.75 -8.21 -17.44
CA GLN A 143 10.96 -9.64 -17.66
C GLN A 143 10.20 -10.17 -18.88
N LEU A 144 8.97 -9.78 -19.10
CA LEU A 144 8.19 -10.14 -20.27
C LEU A 144 8.77 -9.51 -21.56
N HIS A 145 9.21 -8.26 -21.48
CA HIS A 145 9.84 -7.56 -22.61
C HIS A 145 11.16 -8.21 -23.03
N GLU A 146 12.01 -8.61 -22.09
CA GLU A 146 13.25 -9.37 -22.35
C GLU A 146 13.00 -10.71 -23.07
N ARG A 147 11.80 -11.26 -22.90
CA ARG A 147 11.32 -12.51 -23.55
C ARG A 147 10.55 -12.25 -24.85
N HIS A 148 10.62 -11.03 -25.37
CA HIS A 148 9.94 -10.62 -26.62
C HIS A 148 8.41 -10.73 -26.56
N VAL A 149 7.80 -10.64 -25.36
CA VAL A 149 6.35 -10.60 -25.19
C VAL A 149 5.85 -9.16 -25.44
N GLU A 150 4.85 -9.02 -26.29
CA GLU A 150 4.15 -7.72 -26.46
C GLU A 150 3.40 -7.39 -25.18
N THR A 151 3.93 -6.47 -24.40
CA THR A 151 3.40 -6.15 -23.07
C THR A 151 2.96 -4.70 -23.00
N SER A 152 1.77 -4.47 -22.49
CA SER A 152 1.21 -3.14 -22.26
C SER A 152 0.70 -2.95 -20.83
N PHE A 153 0.57 -1.70 -20.41
CA PHE A 153 0.00 -1.34 -19.12
C PHE A 153 -1.38 -0.71 -19.25
N LEU A 154 -2.25 -1.00 -18.31
CA LEU A 154 -3.46 -0.26 -18.06
C LEU A 154 -3.49 0.22 -16.61
N ALA A 155 -3.38 1.53 -16.41
CA ALA A 155 -3.53 2.14 -15.11
C ALA A 155 -5.02 2.31 -14.79
N VAL A 156 -5.49 1.64 -13.73
CA VAL A 156 -6.91 1.66 -13.33
C VAL A 156 -7.12 2.32 -11.97
N TYR A 157 -6.03 2.65 -11.26
CA TYR A 157 -6.08 3.39 -10.00
C TYR A 157 -4.77 4.12 -9.74
N LYS A 158 -4.80 5.05 -8.80
CA LYS A 158 -3.61 5.71 -8.26
C LYS A 158 -3.60 5.68 -6.73
N ARG A 159 -2.42 5.87 -6.15
CA ARG A 159 -2.27 6.20 -4.75
C ARG A 159 -2.37 7.71 -4.60
N ALA A 160 -3.15 8.16 -3.63
CA ALA A 160 -3.26 9.57 -3.30
C ALA A 160 -3.10 9.75 -1.78
N ALA A 161 -2.71 10.94 -1.34
CA ALA A 161 -2.74 11.27 0.08
C ALA A 161 -4.18 11.11 0.60
N ALA A 162 -4.33 10.40 1.71
CA ALA A 162 -5.63 10.27 2.36
C ALA A 162 -6.01 11.59 3.01
N THR A 163 -7.30 11.89 3.03
CA THR A 163 -7.85 13.02 3.79
C THR A 163 -8.36 12.49 5.13
N TRP A 164 -7.84 13.02 6.23
CA TRP A 164 -8.34 12.69 7.55
C TRP A 164 -9.59 13.54 7.85
N SER A 165 -10.65 12.91 8.33
CA SER A 165 -11.81 13.66 8.79
C SER A 165 -11.46 14.47 10.05
N ALA A 166 -12.25 15.51 10.35
CA ALA A 166 -12.08 16.27 11.58
C ALA A 166 -12.18 15.35 12.81
N GLN A 167 -13.13 14.40 12.80
CA GLN A 167 -13.33 13.43 13.87
C GLN A 167 -12.11 12.49 14.03
N ASP A 168 -11.53 11.98 12.92
CA ASP A 168 -10.38 11.06 12.97
C ASP A 168 -9.18 11.69 13.67
N LYS A 169 -8.88 12.95 13.38
CA LYS A 169 -7.72 13.65 13.95
C LYS A 169 -7.98 14.33 15.28
N GLN A 170 -9.26 14.55 15.68
CA GLN A 170 -9.61 15.29 16.89
C GLN A 170 -8.99 14.68 18.14
N ALA A 171 -9.06 13.36 18.29
CA ALA A 171 -8.47 12.68 19.44
C ALA A 171 -6.95 12.88 19.57
N LEU A 172 -6.23 13.00 18.45
CA LEU A 172 -4.80 13.32 18.43
C LEU A 172 -4.57 14.79 18.80
N LEU A 173 -5.35 15.71 18.25
CA LEU A 173 -5.22 17.14 18.54
C LEU A 173 -5.56 17.46 19.99
N ASP A 174 -6.59 16.84 20.54
CA ASP A 174 -6.97 16.96 21.96
C ASP A 174 -5.86 16.44 22.89
N LEU A 175 -5.27 15.29 22.53
CA LEU A 175 -4.12 14.75 23.27
C LEU A 175 -2.95 15.75 23.27
N LEU A 176 -2.60 16.32 22.14
CA LEU A 176 -1.46 17.26 22.03
C LEU A 176 -1.75 18.61 22.69
N ALA A 177 -3.01 19.06 22.70
CA ALA A 177 -3.42 20.26 23.41
C ALA A 177 -3.31 20.07 24.94
N ALA A 178 -3.77 18.91 25.44
CA ALA A 178 -3.72 18.60 26.88
C ALA A 178 -2.32 18.20 27.36
N LYS A 179 -1.55 17.52 26.53
CA LYS A 179 -0.21 16.99 26.85
C LYS A 179 0.76 17.21 25.66
N PRO A 180 1.34 18.41 25.53
CA PRO A 180 2.29 18.73 24.45
C PRO A 180 3.51 17.79 24.38
N THR A 181 3.88 17.15 25.51
CA THR A 181 4.96 16.17 25.62
C THR A 181 4.49 14.72 25.45
N ALA A 182 3.27 14.50 24.94
CA ALA A 182 2.73 13.16 24.73
C ALA A 182 3.68 12.35 23.83
N ARG A 183 3.90 11.10 24.23
CA ARG A 183 4.73 10.17 23.49
C ARG A 183 3.86 9.46 22.43
N VAL A 184 3.93 9.95 21.20
CA VAL A 184 3.16 9.42 20.07
C VAL A 184 4.12 8.65 19.14
N CYS A 185 3.71 7.47 18.67
CA CYS A 185 4.46 6.70 17.69
C CYS A 185 3.73 6.64 16.34
N TRP A 186 4.40 7.03 15.26
CA TRP A 186 3.88 7.00 13.90
C TRP A 186 4.46 5.84 13.10
N LEU A 187 3.62 5.02 12.47
CA LEU A 187 4.06 4.01 11.52
C LEU A 187 4.23 4.66 10.14
N MET A 188 5.48 4.73 9.65
CA MET A 188 5.78 5.29 8.32
C MET A 188 6.22 4.18 7.37
N THR A 189 5.36 3.84 6.42
CA THR A 189 5.49 2.61 5.61
C THR A 189 6.23 2.80 4.28
N SER A 190 6.35 4.05 3.79
CA SER A 190 7.02 4.41 2.55
C SER A 190 7.38 5.89 2.55
N ARG A 191 8.22 6.33 1.60
CA ARG A 191 8.50 7.76 1.40
C ARG A 191 7.22 8.54 1.06
N GLU A 192 6.36 7.98 0.22
CA GLU A 192 5.05 8.57 -0.11
C GLU A 192 4.17 8.75 1.13
N SER A 193 4.20 7.78 2.08
CA SER A 193 3.44 7.91 3.33
C SER A 193 4.00 9.02 4.23
N VAL A 194 5.31 9.22 4.26
CA VAL A 194 5.95 10.34 4.97
C VAL A 194 5.47 11.67 4.38
N ASP A 195 5.56 11.83 3.04
CA ASP A 195 5.15 13.06 2.37
C ASP A 195 3.66 13.38 2.62
N ALA A 196 2.81 12.37 2.53
CA ALA A 196 1.37 12.52 2.75
C ALA A 196 1.02 12.91 4.20
N VAL A 197 1.66 12.29 5.19
CA VAL A 197 1.47 12.63 6.61
C VAL A 197 1.96 14.04 6.91
N LEU A 198 3.16 14.41 6.44
CA LEU A 198 3.71 15.73 6.67
C LEU A 198 2.89 16.84 6.00
N ALA A 199 2.30 16.58 4.84
CA ALA A 199 1.36 17.50 4.21
C ALA A 199 0.08 17.73 5.04
N GLN A 200 -0.37 16.74 5.81
CA GLN A 200 -1.45 16.93 6.80
C GLN A 200 -0.97 17.74 8.00
N TRP A 201 0.26 17.49 8.50
CA TRP A 201 0.81 18.25 9.63
C TRP A 201 0.92 19.73 9.34
N GLN A 202 1.30 20.13 8.13
CA GLN A 202 1.39 21.54 7.73
C GLN A 202 0.06 22.29 7.83
N LYS A 203 -1.06 21.56 7.79
CA LYS A 203 -2.40 22.13 7.94
C LYS A 203 -2.88 22.23 9.39
N GLU A 204 -2.13 21.60 10.33
CA GLU A 204 -2.51 21.48 11.75
C GLU A 204 -1.41 22.09 12.64
N PRO A 205 -1.63 23.28 13.21
CA PRO A 205 -0.59 23.99 13.99
C PRO A 205 0.05 23.17 15.11
N LEU A 206 -0.74 22.34 15.81
CA LEU A 206 -0.22 21.48 16.88
C LEU A 206 0.71 20.40 16.35
N LEU A 207 0.37 19.78 15.20
CA LEU A 207 1.22 18.77 14.58
C LEU A 207 2.48 19.38 13.97
N ALA A 208 2.37 20.54 13.33
CA ALA A 208 3.54 21.26 12.83
C ALA A 208 4.52 21.62 13.95
N LYS A 209 4.01 21.97 15.13
CA LYS A 209 4.81 22.36 16.32
C LYS A 209 5.40 21.15 17.05
N TYR A 210 4.61 20.12 17.32
CA TYR A 210 5.00 19.03 18.22
C TYR A 210 5.31 17.72 17.51
N GLY A 211 4.90 17.52 16.25
CA GLY A 211 5.03 16.26 15.53
C GLY A 211 6.46 15.74 15.43
N TRP A 212 7.45 16.63 15.30
CA TRP A 212 8.86 16.24 15.18
C TRP A 212 9.48 15.69 16.47
N GLN A 213 8.79 15.81 17.61
CA GLN A 213 9.21 15.23 18.90
C GLN A 213 8.78 13.78 19.07
N HIS A 214 7.90 13.30 18.18
CA HIS A 214 7.32 11.97 18.24
C HIS A 214 8.32 10.87 17.84
N ASP A 215 7.96 9.63 18.15
CA ASP A 215 8.67 8.44 17.68
C ASP A 215 8.15 8.03 16.30
N PHE A 216 9.05 7.54 15.43
CA PHE A 216 8.72 7.07 14.08
C PHE A 216 9.16 5.63 13.90
N LEU A 217 8.23 4.74 13.65
CA LEU A 217 8.52 3.36 13.29
C LEU A 217 8.52 3.23 11.77
N VAL A 218 9.68 2.89 11.19
CA VAL A 218 9.91 2.83 9.74
C VAL A 218 10.36 1.43 9.32
N PHE A 219 10.03 1.01 8.10
CA PHE A 219 10.29 -0.35 7.62
C PHE A 219 11.58 -0.47 6.80
N HIS A 220 12.25 0.63 6.49
CA HIS A 220 13.48 0.63 5.71
C HIS A 220 14.32 1.87 5.98
N PRO A 221 15.67 1.78 5.98
CA PRO A 221 16.55 2.94 6.17
C PRO A 221 16.24 4.12 5.23
N ARG A 222 15.90 3.86 3.96
CA ARG A 222 15.52 4.90 2.99
C ARG A 222 14.30 5.75 3.42
N ILE A 223 13.43 5.21 4.28
CA ILE A 223 12.29 5.98 4.83
C ILE A 223 12.80 6.89 5.95
N ALA A 224 13.71 6.39 6.78
CA ALA A 224 14.37 7.19 7.83
C ALA A 224 15.16 8.37 7.24
N ASP A 225 15.94 8.11 6.18
CA ASP A 225 16.72 9.14 5.48
C ASP A 225 15.80 10.21 4.87
N HIS A 226 14.70 9.78 4.24
CA HIS A 226 13.72 10.69 3.66
C HIS A 226 13.03 11.56 4.74
N LEU A 227 12.62 10.96 5.86
CA LEU A 227 12.03 11.67 6.99
C LEU A 227 13.01 12.69 7.57
N SER A 228 14.29 12.32 7.72
CA SER A 228 15.34 13.22 8.20
C SER A 228 15.60 14.38 7.24
N ALA A 229 15.56 14.12 5.91
CA ALA A 229 15.67 15.18 4.91
C ALA A 229 14.48 16.16 5.00
N LYS A 230 13.27 15.64 5.19
CA LYS A 230 12.07 16.45 5.39
C LYS A 230 12.11 17.29 6.67
N GLN A 231 12.62 16.73 7.78
CA GLN A 231 12.80 17.52 9.01
C GLN A 231 13.72 18.72 8.75
N ARG A 232 14.89 18.50 8.13
CA ARG A 232 15.82 19.60 7.80
C ARG A 232 15.19 20.65 6.91
N GLN A 233 14.32 20.26 6.00
CA GLN A 233 13.62 21.18 5.10
C GLN A 233 12.49 21.96 5.78
N LEU A 234 11.66 21.29 6.57
CA LEU A 234 10.41 21.84 7.12
C LEU A 234 10.54 22.39 8.53
N ALA A 235 11.54 21.94 9.28
CA ALA A 235 11.80 22.35 10.66
C ALA A 235 13.32 22.47 10.93
N PRO A 236 14.05 23.34 10.19
CA PRO A 236 15.53 23.42 10.27
C PRO A 236 16.05 23.81 11.65
N LEU A 237 15.26 24.50 12.45
CA LEU A 237 15.61 24.94 13.80
C LEU A 237 15.11 23.99 14.90
N HIS A 238 14.60 22.80 14.55
CA HIS A 238 14.13 21.85 15.55
C HIS A 238 15.32 21.30 16.37
N PRO A 239 15.32 21.45 17.71
CA PRO A 239 16.54 21.25 18.52
C PRO A 239 16.93 19.78 18.71
N SER A 240 15.99 18.85 18.48
CA SER A 240 16.21 17.43 18.78
C SER A 240 16.31 16.56 17.53
N PRO A 241 17.19 15.54 17.52
CA PRO A 241 17.21 14.55 16.45
C PRO A 241 15.91 13.75 16.44
N LEU A 242 15.55 13.22 15.27
CA LEU A 242 14.40 12.34 15.11
C LEU A 242 14.56 11.05 15.92
N LYS A 243 13.49 10.61 16.55
CA LYS A 243 13.40 9.30 17.21
C LYS A 243 12.91 8.26 16.22
N VAL A 244 13.79 7.71 15.41
CA VAL A 244 13.47 6.76 14.36
C VAL A 244 13.83 5.34 14.77
N HIS A 245 12.91 4.40 14.60
CA HIS A 245 13.06 2.99 14.94
C HIS A 245 12.81 2.14 13.70
N LEU A 246 13.80 1.32 13.33
CA LEU A 246 13.67 0.36 12.23
C LEU A 246 12.93 -0.89 12.71
N CYS A 247 12.05 -1.40 11.84
CA CYS A 247 11.24 -2.59 12.09
C CYS A 247 10.99 -3.34 10.79
N GLN A 248 10.83 -4.66 10.83
CA GLN A 248 10.32 -5.44 9.71
C GLN A 248 8.85 -5.09 9.44
N PRO A 249 8.37 -5.19 8.19
CA PRO A 249 7.03 -4.72 7.80
C PRO A 249 5.88 -5.65 8.22
N ASP A 250 6.17 -6.79 8.86
CA ASP A 250 5.15 -7.72 9.35
C ASP A 250 4.51 -7.26 10.67
N ASN A 251 3.27 -7.70 10.91
CA ASN A 251 2.48 -7.27 12.06
C ASN A 251 3.12 -7.67 13.40
N SER A 252 3.73 -8.85 13.47
CA SER A 252 4.35 -9.37 14.70
C SER A 252 5.57 -8.55 15.09
N ALA A 253 6.42 -8.21 14.13
CA ALA A 253 7.60 -7.37 14.36
C ALA A 253 7.21 -5.94 14.78
N ILE A 254 6.14 -5.38 14.21
CA ILE A 254 5.60 -4.07 14.60
C ILE A 254 5.20 -4.09 16.09
N VAL A 255 4.37 -5.07 16.49
CA VAL A 255 3.91 -5.21 17.88
C VAL A 255 5.08 -5.43 18.84
N ALA A 256 5.99 -6.35 18.52
CA ALA A 256 7.17 -6.62 19.34
C ALA A 256 8.05 -5.38 19.53
N THR A 257 8.25 -4.60 18.45
CA THR A 257 9.04 -3.36 18.52
C THR A 257 8.36 -2.32 19.39
N LEU A 258 7.06 -2.10 19.24
CA LEU A 258 6.30 -1.16 20.08
C LEU A 258 6.33 -1.56 21.55
N LYS A 259 6.15 -2.85 21.88
CA LYS A 259 6.27 -3.37 23.26
C LYS A 259 7.66 -3.12 23.83
N ARG A 260 8.71 -3.41 23.07
CA ARG A 260 10.12 -3.17 23.48
C ARG A 260 10.39 -1.69 23.74
N LEU A 261 9.90 -0.79 22.89
CA LEU A 261 10.09 0.67 23.03
C LEU A 261 9.29 1.23 24.20
N SER A 262 8.14 0.63 24.52
CA SER A 262 7.33 0.99 25.70
C SER A 262 7.99 0.56 27.01
N ALA A 263 8.74 -0.53 27.01
CA ALA A 263 9.44 -1.02 28.22
C ALA A 263 10.74 -0.26 28.54
N LYS A 264 11.38 0.38 27.54
CA LYS A 264 12.66 1.10 27.70
C LYS A 264 12.54 2.56 28.10
N GLY A 265 11.40 3.13 28.13
CA GLY A 265 11.10 4.51 28.52
C GLY A 265 10.29 4.57 29.80
#